data_531b3646887f97c3f93c58c6228d6b0e
#
_entry.id   531b3646887f97c3f93c58c6228d6b0e
#
_cell.length_a   1.000
_cell.length_b   1.000
_cell.length_c   1.000
_cell.angle_alpha   90.00
_cell.angle_beta   90.00
_cell.angle_gamma   90.00
#
_symmetry.space_group_name_H-M   'P 1'
#
loop_
_entity.id
_entity.type
_entity.pdbx_description
1 polymer ?
#
loop_
_entity_poly.entity_id
_entity_poly.type
_entity_poly.pdbx_seq_one_letter_code
_entity_poly.pdbx_strand_id
1 'polypeptide(L)'
;MRVKKRKIKKVVKIFLIIMAIFVIGVCIFRFAIRFKSDSKIEINVGENYNYKMKATFFSKDISNKLEKEGKVDNSKIGKYRIVYSYKTFLGLKRKKTVTVSVVDKLSPTIELIGNNNLELFLDDEYIEPGYNVNDNYDKNVKISIKGEVDTKTVGTYYLTYVATDSSGNTAEAVRKVIVKEKPPVDVPIAEFDIHNYFESNVILGETEDYGNEYISKIVFAGDSVPWQFGLQGQWDSKNVYAAACTGPSNIYSQKAYWKNKLTSKTIPDLIKENRPEYILVSIGFCEIVSSGNVELFISNYEKFIEDIQNNSPNTKIILNSMYPVISETLRGNEVPTNKQTNEYNYYIASIAKKYKLKYLDSAVVLKNNKGLAEPTLTAEDGYHPNIAGMKKVIQYVRTHKYK
;
A
#
# COMPACT_ATOMS: atom_id res chain seq x y z
N MET A 1 33.89 85.82 -57.83
CA MET A 1 34.07 84.86 -56.70
C MET A 1 32.86 84.73 -55.79
N ARG A 2 32.09 85.73 -55.47
CA ARG A 2 30.91 85.69 -54.54
C ARG A 2 29.73 84.83 -55.06
N VAL A 3 29.45 84.70 -56.34
CA VAL A 3 28.32 83.94 -56.92
C VAL A 3 28.59 82.42 -56.86
N LYS A 4 29.80 81.94 -57.05
CA LYS A 4 30.20 80.53 -56.91
C LYS A 4 30.01 80.04 -55.46
N LYS A 5 30.41 80.84 -54.44
CA LYS A 5 30.24 80.52 -53.03
C LYS A 5 28.74 80.41 -52.61
N ARG A 6 27.86 81.24 -53.17
CA ARG A 6 26.42 81.16 -52.92
C ARG A 6 25.76 79.89 -53.51
N LYS A 7 26.15 79.50 -54.76
CA LYS A 7 25.66 78.23 -55.39
C LYS A 7 26.09 77.01 -54.62
N ILE A 8 27.35 76.95 -54.17
CA ILE A 8 27.88 75.85 -53.33
C ILE A 8 27.14 75.75 -52.03
N LYS A 9 26.87 76.84 -51.31
CA LYS A 9 26.15 76.87 -50.07
C LYS A 9 24.67 76.40 -50.28
N LYS A 10 24.06 76.71 -51.42
CA LYS A 10 22.66 76.26 -51.73
C LYS A 10 22.63 74.76 -52.03
N VAL A 11 23.58 74.22 -52.76
CA VAL A 11 23.71 72.80 -53.10
C VAL A 11 23.97 71.97 -51.80
N VAL A 12 24.87 72.44 -50.93
CA VAL A 12 25.14 71.80 -49.64
C VAL A 12 23.90 71.82 -48.73
N LYS A 13 23.15 72.92 -48.71
CA LYS A 13 21.95 73.02 -47.93
C LYS A 13 20.84 72.06 -48.44
N ILE A 14 20.70 71.95 -49.77
CA ILE A 14 19.74 70.98 -50.36
C ILE A 14 20.21 69.57 -50.09
N PHE A 15 21.46 69.24 -50.17
CA PHE A 15 22.04 67.95 -49.85
C PHE A 15 21.78 67.57 -48.37
N LEU A 16 21.99 68.52 -47.45
CA LEU A 16 21.70 68.28 -45.99
C LEU A 16 20.21 68.07 -45.70
N ILE A 17 19.34 68.79 -46.41
CA ILE A 17 17.89 68.61 -46.32
C ILE A 17 17.48 67.20 -46.82
N ILE A 18 18.01 66.80 -47.98
CA ILE A 18 17.77 65.47 -48.55
C ILE A 18 18.28 64.38 -47.59
N MET A 19 19.49 64.57 -47.05
CA MET A 19 20.00 63.64 -46.01
C MET A 19 19.12 63.57 -44.75
N ALA A 20 18.67 64.74 -44.28
CA ALA A 20 17.80 64.80 -43.12
C ALA A 20 16.45 64.08 -43.42
N ILE A 21 15.85 64.33 -44.60
CA ILE A 21 14.60 63.60 -44.99
C ILE A 21 14.87 62.11 -45.11
N PHE A 22 15.99 61.70 -45.68
CA PHE A 22 16.38 60.29 -45.77
C PHE A 22 16.54 59.66 -44.37
N VAL A 23 17.24 60.32 -43.45
CA VAL A 23 17.39 59.84 -42.07
C VAL A 23 16.06 59.76 -41.33
N ILE A 24 15.21 60.79 -41.48
CA ILE A 24 13.85 60.79 -40.91
C ILE A 24 13.00 59.64 -41.53
N GLY A 25 13.09 59.45 -42.86
CA GLY A 25 12.42 58.32 -43.51
C GLY A 25 12.87 56.96 -42.99
N VAL A 26 14.19 56.76 -42.84
CA VAL A 26 14.74 55.52 -42.27
C VAL A 26 14.25 55.31 -40.82
N CYS A 27 14.19 56.35 -40.02
CA CYS A 27 13.70 56.31 -38.67
C CYS A 27 12.19 55.92 -38.63
N ILE A 28 11.36 56.58 -39.43
CA ILE A 28 9.92 56.29 -39.53
C ILE A 28 9.69 54.85 -39.94
N PHE A 29 10.40 54.34 -40.96
CA PHE A 29 10.32 52.95 -41.37
C PHE A 29 10.77 51.96 -40.30
N ARG A 30 11.78 52.30 -39.53
CA ARG A 30 12.25 51.47 -38.43
C ARG A 30 11.25 51.39 -37.31
N PHE A 31 10.53 52.45 -36.98
CA PHE A 31 9.48 52.48 -35.97
C PHE A 31 8.16 51.88 -36.44
N ALA A 32 7.93 51.83 -37.75
CA ALA A 32 6.72 51.24 -38.35
C ALA A 32 6.65 49.71 -38.19
N ILE A 33 7.80 49.02 -38.02
CA ILE A 33 7.85 47.56 -37.73
C ILE A 33 7.72 47.35 -36.22
N ARG A 34 6.64 46.78 -35.78
CA ARG A 34 6.39 46.46 -34.37
C ARG A 34 6.28 44.95 -34.17
N PHE A 35 7.12 44.40 -33.30
CA PHE A 35 7.00 43.00 -32.84
C PHE A 35 6.18 42.98 -31.56
N LYS A 36 5.11 42.12 -31.54
CA LYS A 36 4.28 41.88 -30.38
C LYS A 36 4.62 40.49 -29.84
N SER A 37 5.45 40.45 -28.81
CA SER A 37 5.79 39.19 -28.15
C SER A 37 6.47 39.41 -26.82
N ASP A 38 6.42 38.39 -25.99
CA ASP A 38 7.29 38.26 -24.85
C ASP A 38 8.73 38.07 -25.34
N SER A 39 9.69 38.71 -24.68
CA SER A 39 11.10 38.55 -25.00
C SER A 39 11.72 37.29 -24.41
N LYS A 40 11.02 36.65 -23.47
CA LYS A 40 11.40 35.42 -22.79
C LYS A 40 10.26 34.45 -22.86
N ILE A 41 10.51 33.20 -23.19
CA ILE A 41 9.56 32.09 -23.25
C ILE A 41 10.23 30.95 -22.51
N GLU A 42 9.43 30.24 -21.74
CA GLU A 42 9.86 29.04 -21.03
C GLU A 42 9.02 27.86 -21.49
N ILE A 43 9.66 26.74 -21.78
CA ILE A 43 9.01 25.46 -22.14
C ILE A 43 9.65 24.34 -21.33
N ASN A 44 8.87 23.29 -21.09
CA ASN A 44 9.40 22.12 -20.42
C ASN A 44 10.26 21.27 -21.39
N VAL A 45 11.20 20.52 -20.84
CA VAL A 45 11.97 19.55 -21.63
C VAL A 45 11.01 18.54 -22.30
N GLY A 46 11.27 18.23 -23.59
CA GLY A 46 10.37 17.41 -24.39
C GLY A 46 9.19 18.16 -25.01
N GLU A 47 8.83 19.35 -24.54
CA GLU A 47 7.75 20.15 -25.06
C GLU A 47 8.12 20.83 -26.39
N ASN A 48 7.22 20.75 -27.37
CA ASN A 48 7.45 21.35 -28.67
C ASN A 48 7.35 22.88 -28.63
N TYR A 49 8.40 23.56 -29.13
CA TYR A 49 8.38 25.00 -29.31
C TYR A 49 7.49 25.43 -30.49
N ASN A 50 6.25 25.81 -30.22
CA ASN A 50 5.25 26.19 -31.21
C ASN A 50 4.94 27.68 -31.27
N TYR A 51 5.81 28.52 -30.69
CA TYR A 51 5.57 29.94 -30.61
C TYR A 51 5.65 30.62 -31.99
N LYS A 52 4.62 31.42 -32.32
CA LYS A 52 4.52 32.24 -33.54
C LYS A 52 4.62 33.71 -33.18
N MET A 53 5.72 34.35 -33.65
CA MET A 53 5.92 35.79 -33.48
C MET A 53 4.84 36.58 -34.23
N LYS A 54 4.19 37.52 -33.54
CA LYS A 54 3.29 38.49 -34.17
C LYS A 54 4.02 39.80 -34.46
N ALA A 55 3.87 40.33 -35.69
CA ALA A 55 4.45 41.60 -36.06
C ALA A 55 3.57 42.38 -37.02
N THR A 56 3.69 43.70 -36.97
CA THR A 56 2.95 44.61 -37.87
C THR A 56 3.92 45.58 -38.50
N PHE A 57 3.60 45.99 -39.74
CA PHE A 57 4.26 47.06 -40.48
C PHE A 57 3.18 48.08 -40.92
N PHE A 58 3.24 49.33 -40.39
CA PHE A 58 2.15 50.29 -40.53
C PHE A 58 0.75 49.72 -40.26
N SER A 59 0.62 49.03 -39.13
CA SER A 59 -0.60 48.33 -38.68
C SER A 59 -1.04 47.11 -39.51
N LYS A 60 -0.41 46.85 -40.67
CA LYS A 60 -0.67 45.66 -41.48
C LYS A 60 0.08 44.45 -40.88
N ASP A 61 -0.61 43.32 -40.74
CA ASP A 61 0.01 42.10 -40.25
C ASP A 61 1.08 41.57 -41.22
N ILE A 62 2.27 41.37 -40.71
CA ILE A 62 3.41 40.78 -41.42
C ILE A 62 3.94 39.51 -40.75
N SER A 63 3.24 38.93 -39.80
CA SER A 63 3.69 37.77 -39.01
C SER A 63 4.14 36.60 -39.89
N ASN A 64 3.43 36.33 -40.98
CA ASN A 64 3.75 35.27 -41.95
C ASN A 64 4.92 35.58 -42.90
N LYS A 65 5.45 36.83 -42.85
CA LYS A 65 6.59 37.30 -43.65
C LYS A 65 7.89 37.41 -42.87
N LEU A 66 7.87 36.95 -41.60
CA LEU A 66 9.05 36.95 -40.75
C LEU A 66 9.99 35.81 -41.12
N GLU A 67 11.25 36.16 -41.33
CA GLU A 67 12.31 35.17 -41.36
C GLU A 67 12.62 34.74 -39.92
N LYS A 68 12.78 33.41 -39.68
CA LYS A 68 13.17 32.85 -38.40
C LYS A 68 14.57 32.24 -38.52
N GLU A 69 15.47 32.61 -37.64
CA GLU A 69 16.81 32.10 -37.52
C GLU A 69 17.03 31.55 -36.12
N GLY A 70 17.68 30.40 -36.01
CA GLY A 70 17.89 29.66 -34.74
C GLY A 70 16.95 28.46 -34.58
N LYS A 71 17.35 27.54 -33.70
CA LYS A 71 16.64 26.32 -33.39
C LYS A 71 16.61 26.13 -31.87
N VAL A 72 15.52 25.61 -31.36
CA VAL A 72 15.41 25.17 -29.97
C VAL A 72 15.59 23.65 -29.96
N ASP A 73 16.54 23.17 -29.17
CA ASP A 73 16.68 21.77 -28.85
C ASP A 73 15.90 21.53 -27.56
N ASN A 74 14.67 21.07 -27.69
CA ASN A 74 13.79 20.80 -26.55
C ASN A 74 14.16 19.53 -25.76
N SER A 75 15.11 18.75 -26.22
CA SER A 75 15.62 17.58 -25.50
C SER A 75 16.69 17.93 -24.47
N LYS A 76 17.17 19.19 -24.45
CA LYS A 76 18.24 19.64 -23.55
C LYS A 76 17.89 20.91 -22.83
N ILE A 77 18.07 20.90 -21.52
CA ILE A 77 17.93 22.08 -20.67
C ILE A 77 18.95 23.14 -21.11
N GLY A 78 18.45 24.37 -21.26
CA GLY A 78 19.32 25.46 -21.70
C GLY A 78 18.57 26.69 -22.18
N LYS A 79 19.34 27.71 -22.62
CA LYS A 79 18.80 28.95 -23.18
C LYS A 79 19.11 29.03 -24.66
N TYR A 80 18.08 29.06 -25.47
CA TYR A 80 18.14 29.10 -26.92
C TYR A 80 17.70 30.47 -27.43
N ARG A 81 18.40 30.99 -28.46
CA ARG A 81 18.09 32.29 -29.06
C ARG A 81 17.44 32.09 -30.42
N ILE A 82 16.22 32.61 -30.56
CA ILE A 82 15.51 32.66 -31.83
C ILE A 82 15.46 34.13 -32.28
N VAL A 83 15.92 34.38 -33.49
CA VAL A 83 15.89 35.71 -34.08
C VAL A 83 14.85 35.77 -35.16
N TYR A 84 13.85 36.60 -34.95
CA TYR A 84 12.87 36.95 -35.97
C TYR A 84 13.28 38.20 -36.68
N SER A 85 13.22 38.22 -37.99
CA SER A 85 13.59 39.40 -38.78
C SER A 85 12.58 39.66 -39.90
N TYR A 86 12.43 40.95 -40.22
CA TYR A 86 11.67 41.41 -41.33
C TYR A 86 12.53 42.39 -42.15
N LYS A 87 12.55 42.17 -43.50
CA LYS A 87 13.25 43.08 -44.45
C LYS A 87 12.17 43.75 -45.30
N THR A 88 12.18 45.07 -45.29
CA THR A 88 11.29 45.87 -46.14
C THR A 88 11.74 45.82 -47.58
N PHE A 89 10.87 46.26 -48.51
CA PHE A 89 11.21 46.41 -49.94
C PHE A 89 12.36 47.36 -50.21
N LEU A 90 12.62 48.30 -49.28
CA LEU A 90 13.78 49.20 -49.35
C LEU A 90 15.09 48.61 -48.78
N GLY A 91 15.08 47.33 -48.41
CA GLY A 91 16.23 46.63 -47.87
C GLY A 91 16.47 46.85 -46.37
N LEU A 92 15.66 47.67 -45.67
CA LEU A 92 15.80 47.92 -44.25
C LEU A 92 15.37 46.66 -43.46
N LYS A 93 16.27 46.17 -42.59
CA LYS A 93 16.04 44.96 -41.76
C LYS A 93 15.88 45.33 -40.30
N ARG A 94 14.82 44.82 -39.66
CA ARG A 94 14.63 44.89 -38.21
C ARG A 94 14.59 43.47 -37.62
N LYS A 95 15.24 43.28 -36.49
CA LYS A 95 15.36 42.02 -35.79
C LYS A 95 14.74 42.11 -34.40
N LYS A 96 14.16 41.02 -33.93
CA LYS A 96 13.73 40.79 -32.54
C LYS A 96 14.25 39.44 -32.09
N THR A 97 14.99 39.44 -31.01
CA THR A 97 15.47 38.21 -30.40
C THR A 97 14.47 37.78 -29.30
N VAL A 98 14.15 36.51 -29.31
CA VAL A 98 13.39 35.81 -28.26
C VAL A 98 14.35 34.80 -27.62
N THR A 99 14.42 34.82 -26.31
CA THR A 99 15.14 33.79 -25.55
C THR A 99 14.13 32.72 -25.12
N VAL A 100 14.40 31.49 -25.51
CA VAL A 100 13.61 30.33 -25.10
C VAL A 100 14.41 29.56 -24.06
N SER A 101 13.90 29.46 -22.87
CA SER A 101 14.49 28.65 -21.81
C SER A 101 13.80 27.28 -21.82
N VAL A 102 14.57 26.23 -22.07
CA VAL A 102 14.12 24.84 -21.86
C VAL A 102 14.50 24.49 -20.43
N VAL A 103 13.53 24.13 -19.62
CA VAL A 103 13.68 23.81 -18.21
C VAL A 103 13.04 22.46 -17.91
N ASP A 104 13.43 21.85 -16.84
CA ASP A 104 12.71 20.71 -16.31
C ASP A 104 11.96 21.12 -15.03
N LYS A 105 10.66 20.88 -15.02
CA LYS A 105 9.74 21.19 -13.91
C LYS A 105 8.98 19.96 -13.41
N LEU A 106 9.24 18.81 -14.02
CA LEU A 106 8.61 17.58 -13.58
C LEU A 106 9.43 16.96 -12.45
N SER A 107 8.75 16.53 -11.43
CA SER A 107 9.38 15.79 -10.34
C SER A 107 9.64 14.35 -10.76
N PRO A 108 10.70 13.73 -10.26
CA PRO A 108 10.93 12.30 -10.43
C PRO A 108 9.77 11.48 -9.79
N THR A 109 9.70 10.21 -10.12
CA THR A 109 8.76 9.26 -9.54
C THR A 109 9.52 8.22 -8.73
N ILE A 110 8.98 7.84 -7.56
CA ILE A 110 9.51 6.78 -6.70
C ILE A 110 8.48 5.67 -6.60
N GLU A 111 8.89 4.45 -6.87
CA GLU A 111 8.09 3.24 -6.66
C GLU A 111 8.84 2.33 -5.69
N LEU A 112 8.25 2.07 -4.52
CA LEU A 112 8.83 1.17 -3.52
C LEU A 112 8.63 -0.28 -3.95
N ILE A 113 9.70 -1.07 -3.91
CA ILE A 113 9.64 -2.51 -4.21
C ILE A 113 9.06 -3.22 -2.98
N GLY A 114 8.17 -4.18 -3.22
CA GLY A 114 7.51 -4.94 -2.15
C GLY A 114 6.40 -4.17 -1.44
N ASN A 115 6.08 -4.60 -0.23
CA ASN A 115 5.01 -3.99 0.56
C ASN A 115 5.47 -2.69 1.21
N ASN A 116 4.63 -1.65 1.12
CA ASN A 116 4.89 -0.37 1.78
C ASN A 116 4.66 -0.40 3.30
N ASN A 117 3.96 -1.43 3.80
CA ASN A 117 3.78 -1.71 5.21
C ASN A 117 4.44 -3.06 5.51
N LEU A 118 5.54 -3.03 6.23
CA LEU A 118 6.27 -4.22 6.66
C LEU A 118 6.03 -4.47 8.15
N GLU A 119 5.96 -5.72 8.54
CA GLU A 119 5.89 -6.15 9.94
C GLU A 119 7.09 -7.04 10.23
N LEU A 120 7.78 -6.77 11.33
CA LEU A 120 8.91 -7.51 11.85
C LEU A 120 8.66 -7.87 13.30
N PHE A 121 9.31 -8.91 13.78
CA PHE A 121 9.38 -9.16 15.21
C PHE A 121 10.65 -8.53 15.82
N LEU A 122 10.61 -8.33 17.10
CA LEU A 122 11.76 -7.86 17.88
C LEU A 122 12.99 -8.72 17.58
N ASP A 123 14.14 -8.08 17.35
CA ASP A 123 15.42 -8.68 16.96
C ASP A 123 15.46 -9.33 15.56
N ASP A 124 14.42 -9.22 14.73
CA ASP A 124 14.51 -9.62 13.33
C ASP A 124 15.42 -8.65 12.57
N GLU A 125 16.10 -9.15 11.53
CA GLU A 125 16.90 -8.30 10.65
C GLU A 125 16.01 -7.54 9.69
N TYR A 126 16.11 -6.20 9.66
CA TYR A 126 15.45 -5.40 8.63
C TYR A 126 16.26 -5.42 7.34
N ILE A 127 15.70 -5.99 6.30
CA ILE A 127 16.29 -5.97 4.96
C ILE A 127 15.44 -5.05 4.08
N GLU A 128 16.05 -3.97 3.58
CA GLU A 128 15.36 -3.03 2.68
C GLU A 128 15.05 -3.70 1.33
N PRO A 129 13.76 -3.81 0.93
CA PRO A 129 13.38 -4.42 -0.35
C PRO A 129 13.79 -3.61 -1.57
N GLY A 130 14.08 -2.31 -1.38
CA GLY A 130 14.52 -1.43 -2.44
C GLY A 130 13.43 -0.53 -3.01
N TYR A 131 13.80 0.20 -4.08
CA TYR A 131 12.96 1.16 -4.77
C TYR A 131 13.40 1.34 -6.22
N ASN A 132 12.46 1.76 -7.07
CA ASN A 132 12.73 2.23 -8.44
C ASN A 132 12.51 3.73 -8.51
N VAL A 133 13.37 4.43 -9.26
CA VAL A 133 13.24 5.87 -9.49
C VAL A 133 13.35 6.15 -10.98
N ASN A 134 12.42 6.93 -11.49
CA ASN A 134 12.40 7.35 -12.87
C ASN A 134 12.16 8.86 -12.97
N ASP A 135 12.76 9.48 -13.96
CA ASP A 135 12.56 10.88 -14.30
C ASP A 135 12.48 11.06 -15.82
N ASN A 136 11.83 12.15 -16.24
CA ASN A 136 11.63 12.46 -17.66
C ASN A 136 12.90 12.94 -18.36
N TYR A 137 13.87 13.47 -17.60
CA TYR A 137 15.12 14.05 -18.13
C TYR A 137 16.36 13.43 -17.51
N ASP A 138 16.40 13.28 -16.19
CA ASP A 138 17.55 12.77 -15.48
C ASP A 138 17.63 11.25 -15.45
N LYS A 139 18.77 10.70 -15.87
CA LYS A 139 19.05 9.26 -15.78
C LYS A 139 19.54 8.83 -14.41
N ASN A 140 20.10 9.76 -13.64
CA ASN A 140 20.68 9.51 -12.33
C ASN A 140 20.08 10.49 -11.32
N VAL A 141 18.94 10.13 -10.76
CA VAL A 141 18.25 10.91 -9.71
C VAL A 141 18.89 10.61 -8.35
N LYS A 142 19.12 11.64 -7.55
CA LYS A 142 19.67 11.47 -6.20
C LYS A 142 18.57 11.00 -5.25
N ILE A 143 18.85 9.95 -4.48
CA ILE A 143 17.97 9.46 -3.43
C ILE A 143 18.61 9.69 -2.07
N SER A 144 17.82 10.17 -1.13
CA SER A 144 18.13 10.15 0.31
C SER A 144 17.02 9.44 1.06
N ILE A 145 17.40 8.59 2.01
CA ILE A 145 16.45 7.90 2.89
C ILE A 145 16.59 8.55 4.25
N LYS A 146 15.47 8.98 4.83
CA LYS A 146 15.38 9.56 6.18
C LYS A 146 14.62 8.59 7.09
N GLY A 147 15.04 8.51 8.32
CA GLY A 147 14.52 7.56 9.30
C GLY A 147 15.40 6.33 9.42
N GLU A 148 15.17 5.57 10.46
CA GLU A 148 15.88 4.34 10.79
C GLU A 148 14.90 3.37 11.43
N VAL A 149 15.09 2.08 11.22
CA VAL A 149 14.29 1.02 11.85
C VAL A 149 15.12 0.45 12.99
N ASP A 150 14.68 0.69 14.22
CA ASP A 150 15.25 0.02 15.40
C ASP A 150 14.47 -1.28 15.65
N THR A 151 15.05 -2.39 15.24
CA THR A 151 14.43 -3.72 15.42
C THR A 151 14.55 -4.26 16.85
N LYS A 152 15.26 -3.56 17.75
CA LYS A 152 15.38 -3.91 19.16
C LYS A 152 14.32 -3.27 20.05
N THR A 153 13.49 -2.40 19.48
CA THR A 153 12.43 -1.71 20.22
C THR A 153 11.10 -1.87 19.47
N VAL A 154 10.08 -2.36 20.19
CA VAL A 154 8.71 -2.46 19.66
C VAL A 154 8.21 -1.05 19.31
N GLY A 155 7.71 -0.90 18.08
CA GLY A 155 7.27 0.41 17.62
C GLY A 155 6.91 0.46 16.16
N THR A 156 6.53 1.66 15.71
CA THR A 156 6.27 1.95 14.30
C THR A 156 7.32 2.92 13.79
N TYR A 157 8.02 2.53 12.75
CA TYR A 157 9.11 3.27 12.13
C TYR A 157 8.71 3.69 10.72
N TYR A 158 9.19 4.85 10.29
CA TYR A 158 8.91 5.39 8.97
C TYR A 158 10.23 5.69 8.26
N LEU A 159 10.39 5.12 7.08
CA LEU A 159 11.49 5.44 6.16
C LEU A 159 10.94 6.32 5.05
N THR A 160 11.42 7.56 4.96
CA THR A 160 11.01 8.52 3.93
C THR A 160 12.10 8.58 2.84
N TYR A 161 11.74 8.17 1.64
CA TYR A 161 12.57 8.21 0.45
C TYR A 161 12.32 9.53 -0.27
N VAL A 162 13.37 10.32 -0.47
CA VAL A 162 13.32 11.61 -1.15
C VAL A 162 14.16 11.54 -2.40
N ALA A 163 13.52 11.58 -3.56
CA ALA A 163 14.17 11.69 -4.85
C ALA A 163 14.32 13.16 -5.23
N THR A 164 15.50 13.55 -5.74
CA THR A 164 15.78 14.91 -6.22
C THR A 164 16.49 14.83 -7.55
N ASP A 165 15.91 15.47 -8.58
CA ASP A 165 16.52 15.61 -9.90
C ASP A 165 17.60 16.69 -9.92
N SER A 166 18.27 16.87 -11.06
CA SER A 166 19.30 17.90 -11.24
C SER A 166 18.76 19.32 -11.33
N SER A 167 17.46 19.47 -11.59
CA SER A 167 16.73 20.73 -11.64
C SER A 167 16.21 21.19 -10.28
N GLY A 168 16.26 20.30 -9.27
CA GLY A 168 15.83 20.56 -7.91
C GLY A 168 14.36 20.18 -7.65
N ASN A 169 13.68 19.52 -8.59
CA ASN A 169 12.34 19.00 -8.34
C ASN A 169 12.44 17.73 -7.46
N THR A 170 11.46 17.53 -6.58
CA THR A 170 11.49 16.45 -5.58
C THR A 170 10.22 15.64 -5.58
N ALA A 171 10.36 14.35 -5.22
CA ALA A 171 9.25 13.46 -4.89
C ALA A 171 9.58 12.70 -3.62
N GLU A 172 8.54 12.26 -2.90
CA GLU A 172 8.68 11.50 -1.66
C GLU A 172 7.82 10.24 -1.69
N ALA A 173 8.34 9.17 -1.07
CA ALA A 173 7.60 7.94 -0.77
C ALA A 173 7.92 7.50 0.65
N VAL A 174 6.97 6.83 1.32
CA VAL A 174 7.15 6.40 2.71
C VAL A 174 6.90 4.90 2.85
N ARG A 175 7.83 4.20 3.48
CA ARG A 175 7.68 2.83 3.95
C ARG A 175 7.44 2.85 5.45
N LYS A 176 6.39 2.17 5.89
CA LYS A 176 6.07 1.96 7.30
C LYS A 176 6.58 0.59 7.71
N VAL A 177 7.32 0.51 8.80
CA VAL A 177 7.81 -0.73 9.40
C VAL A 177 7.29 -0.81 10.83
N ILE A 178 6.62 -1.91 11.18
CA ILE A 178 6.09 -2.16 12.52
C ILE A 178 6.92 -3.29 13.13
N VAL A 179 7.61 -2.99 14.21
CA VAL A 179 8.32 -3.98 15.03
C VAL A 179 7.39 -4.41 16.16
N LYS A 180 7.09 -5.70 16.24
CA LYS A 180 6.21 -6.33 17.23
C LYS A 180 7.03 -7.19 18.21
N GLU A 181 6.47 -7.46 19.38
CA GLU A 181 7.04 -8.47 20.27
C GLU A 181 7.07 -9.84 19.60
N LYS A 182 8.16 -10.58 19.83
CA LYS A 182 8.20 -12.00 19.43
C LYS A 182 7.19 -12.80 20.26
N PRO A 183 6.50 -13.76 19.63
CA PRO A 183 5.74 -14.71 20.42
C PRO A 183 6.69 -15.45 21.37
N PRO A 184 6.19 -15.94 22.49
CA PRO A 184 6.99 -16.65 23.50
C PRO A 184 7.34 -18.07 23.02
N VAL A 185 8.18 -18.17 21.98
CA VAL A 185 8.57 -19.44 21.34
C VAL A 185 9.47 -20.33 22.21
N ASP A 186 10.11 -19.77 23.23
CA ASP A 186 11.06 -20.49 24.09
C ASP A 186 10.49 -20.85 25.47
N VAL A 187 9.20 -20.58 25.69
CA VAL A 187 8.52 -20.99 26.91
C VAL A 187 8.25 -22.51 26.85
N PRO A 188 8.60 -23.28 27.90
CA PRO A 188 8.22 -24.69 27.96
C PRO A 188 6.71 -24.88 27.74
N ILE A 189 6.34 -25.88 26.95
CA ILE A 189 4.91 -26.09 26.59
C ILE A 189 3.98 -26.25 27.79
N ALA A 190 4.49 -26.79 28.90
CA ALA A 190 3.77 -26.93 30.17
C ALA A 190 3.54 -25.60 30.90
N GLU A 191 4.35 -24.59 30.62
CA GLU A 191 4.33 -23.28 31.28
C GLU A 191 3.67 -22.22 30.41
N PHE A 192 3.33 -22.55 29.16
CA PHE A 192 2.66 -21.61 28.27
C PHE A 192 1.22 -21.37 28.72
N ASP A 193 0.97 -20.14 29.15
CA ASP A 193 -0.37 -19.64 29.46
C ASP A 193 -0.60 -18.33 28.71
N ILE A 194 -1.58 -18.33 27.81
CA ILE A 194 -1.92 -17.17 26.98
C ILE A 194 -2.34 -15.97 27.82
N HIS A 195 -2.87 -16.18 29.03
CA HIS A 195 -3.26 -15.10 29.96
C HIS A 195 -2.08 -14.27 30.48
N ASN A 196 -0.83 -14.77 30.37
CA ASN A 196 0.36 -14.01 30.70
C ASN A 196 0.68 -12.92 29.66
N TYR A 197 0.07 -12.97 28.48
CA TYR A 197 0.39 -12.08 27.33
C TYR A 197 -0.75 -11.16 26.93
N PHE A 198 -1.99 -11.50 27.29
CA PHE A 198 -3.18 -10.76 26.92
C PHE A 198 -4.11 -10.51 28.09
N GLU A 199 -4.67 -9.30 28.13
CA GLU A 199 -5.57 -8.87 29.19
C GLU A 199 -6.99 -9.46 29.04
N SER A 200 -7.79 -9.37 30.09
CA SER A 200 -9.19 -9.84 30.15
C SER A 200 -10.13 -9.10 29.19
N ASN A 201 -9.71 -7.97 28.62
CA ASN A 201 -10.47 -7.30 27.57
C ASN A 201 -10.34 -8.03 26.21
N VAL A 202 -9.33 -8.88 26.04
CA VAL A 202 -9.10 -9.72 24.84
C VAL A 202 -9.59 -11.14 25.11
N ILE A 203 -9.11 -11.77 26.21
CA ILE A 203 -9.45 -13.16 26.53
C ILE A 203 -10.78 -13.20 27.28
N LEU A 204 -11.68 -14.09 26.87
CA LEU A 204 -12.93 -14.33 27.58
C LEU A 204 -12.63 -14.98 28.94
N GLY A 205 -13.03 -14.31 29.99
CA GLY A 205 -12.94 -14.84 31.36
C GLY A 205 -14.17 -15.66 31.74
N GLU A 206 -14.05 -16.38 32.88
CA GLU A 206 -15.10 -17.20 33.41
C GLU A 206 -16.36 -16.39 33.77
N THR A 207 -17.51 -16.99 33.51
CA THR A 207 -18.83 -16.46 33.80
C THR A 207 -19.70 -17.57 34.42
N GLU A 208 -20.93 -17.27 34.81
CA GLU A 208 -21.94 -18.29 35.06
C GLU A 208 -22.18 -19.16 33.84
N ASP A 209 -22.76 -20.34 34.03
CA ASP A 209 -23.11 -21.24 32.93
C ASP A 209 -24.39 -20.76 32.23
N TYR A 210 -24.24 -20.31 30.99
CA TYR A 210 -25.37 -19.84 30.15
C TYR A 210 -26.10 -20.96 29.39
N GLY A 211 -25.74 -22.20 29.62
CA GLY A 211 -26.42 -23.37 29.12
C GLY A 211 -26.45 -23.54 27.60
N ASN A 212 -27.31 -24.43 27.15
CA ASN A 212 -27.44 -24.74 25.72
C ASN A 212 -28.11 -23.63 24.93
N GLU A 213 -28.82 -22.70 25.56
CA GLU A 213 -29.41 -21.55 24.88
C GLU A 213 -28.32 -20.66 24.27
N TYR A 214 -27.23 -20.40 25.00
CA TYR A 214 -26.11 -19.65 24.50
C TYR A 214 -25.39 -20.36 23.33
N ILE A 215 -25.13 -21.68 23.51
CA ILE A 215 -24.52 -22.52 22.46
C ILE A 215 -25.33 -22.47 21.16
N SER A 216 -26.69 -22.52 21.28
CA SER A 216 -27.57 -22.53 20.10
C SER A 216 -27.51 -21.26 19.25
N LYS A 217 -26.95 -20.15 19.78
CA LYS A 217 -26.77 -18.88 19.09
C LYS A 217 -25.41 -18.76 18.42
N ILE A 218 -24.49 -19.70 18.69
CA ILE A 218 -23.10 -19.63 18.18
C ILE A 218 -22.97 -20.56 16.97
N VAL A 219 -22.52 -20.00 15.88
CA VAL A 219 -21.99 -20.77 14.75
C VAL A 219 -20.53 -21.14 15.04
N PHE A 220 -20.21 -22.42 15.03
CA PHE A 220 -18.84 -22.92 15.12
C PHE A 220 -18.29 -23.11 13.71
N ALA A 221 -17.37 -22.23 13.32
CA ALA A 221 -16.83 -22.18 11.96
C ALA A 221 -15.34 -22.55 11.95
N GLY A 222 -14.95 -23.33 10.96
CA GLY A 222 -13.53 -23.62 10.81
C GLY A 222 -13.18 -24.88 10.04
N ASP A 223 -12.12 -25.54 10.52
CA ASP A 223 -11.52 -26.72 9.88
C ASP A 223 -12.19 -28.04 10.31
N SER A 224 -11.39 -29.10 10.44
CA SER A 224 -11.89 -30.43 10.84
C SER A 224 -12.42 -30.48 12.27
N VAL A 225 -11.97 -29.57 13.14
CA VAL A 225 -12.41 -29.54 14.54
C VAL A 225 -13.90 -29.20 14.64
N PRO A 226 -14.43 -28.06 14.19
CA PRO A 226 -15.87 -27.80 14.16
C PRO A 226 -16.67 -28.87 13.41
N TRP A 227 -16.10 -29.40 12.31
CA TRP A 227 -16.74 -30.46 11.55
C TRP A 227 -17.01 -31.71 12.42
N GLN A 228 -15.99 -32.15 13.19
CA GLN A 228 -16.15 -33.27 14.11
C GLN A 228 -17.22 -33.01 15.17
N PHE A 229 -17.32 -31.82 15.74
CA PHE A 229 -18.38 -31.47 16.71
C PHE A 229 -19.78 -31.61 16.10
N GLY A 230 -19.98 -31.21 14.86
CA GLY A 230 -21.22 -31.35 14.13
C GLY A 230 -21.51 -32.81 13.76
N LEU A 231 -20.51 -33.55 13.29
CA LEU A 231 -20.63 -34.95 12.86
C LEU A 231 -20.98 -35.87 14.04
N GLN A 232 -20.35 -35.65 15.21
CA GLN A 232 -20.59 -36.42 16.43
C GLN A 232 -21.85 -35.96 17.21
N GLY A 233 -22.61 -35.00 16.65
CA GLY A 233 -23.84 -34.50 17.29
C GLY A 233 -23.64 -33.75 18.60
N GLN A 234 -22.41 -33.29 18.88
CA GLN A 234 -22.08 -32.51 20.07
C GLN A 234 -22.38 -31.02 19.89
N TRP A 235 -22.44 -30.53 18.65
CA TRP A 235 -22.90 -29.21 18.26
C TRP A 235 -23.97 -29.33 17.18
N ASP A 236 -25.02 -28.50 17.24
CA ASP A 236 -26.09 -28.58 16.23
C ASP A 236 -25.50 -28.30 14.82
N SER A 237 -25.62 -29.28 13.94
CA SER A 237 -24.99 -29.23 12.61
C SER A 237 -25.47 -28.07 11.74
N LYS A 238 -26.63 -27.46 12.05
CA LYS A 238 -27.10 -26.23 11.40
C LYS A 238 -26.25 -25.03 11.78
N ASN A 239 -25.57 -25.08 12.92
CA ASN A 239 -24.67 -24.06 13.45
C ASN A 239 -23.19 -24.46 13.30
N VAL A 240 -22.86 -25.32 12.33
CA VAL A 240 -21.47 -25.69 11.97
C VAL A 240 -21.21 -25.34 10.52
N TYR A 241 -20.22 -24.51 10.28
CA TYR A 241 -19.70 -24.16 8.94
C TYR A 241 -18.25 -24.60 8.88
N ALA A 242 -17.96 -25.72 8.27
CA ALA A 242 -16.64 -26.33 8.38
C ALA A 242 -16.15 -26.94 7.08
N ALA A 243 -14.83 -26.97 6.89
CA ALA A 243 -14.19 -27.69 5.81
C ALA A 243 -12.87 -28.31 6.29
N ALA A 244 -12.65 -29.59 6.00
CA ALA A 244 -11.44 -30.28 6.45
C ALA A 244 -10.17 -29.58 5.95
N CYS A 245 -9.17 -29.44 6.84
CA CYS A 245 -7.90 -28.76 6.54
C CYS A 245 -8.06 -27.33 5.99
N THR A 246 -9.11 -26.63 6.36
CA THR A 246 -9.28 -25.23 6.02
C THR A 246 -8.40 -24.36 6.91
N GLY A 247 -7.59 -23.52 6.26
CA GLY A 247 -6.85 -22.44 6.88
C GLY A 247 -7.22 -21.10 6.28
N PRO A 248 -6.68 -20.01 6.82
CA PRO A 248 -6.93 -18.67 6.30
C PRO A 248 -6.58 -18.52 4.81
N SER A 249 -5.56 -19.21 4.30
CA SER A 249 -5.11 -19.09 2.90
C SER A 249 -6.07 -19.68 1.88
N ASN A 250 -6.86 -20.71 2.26
CA ASN A 250 -7.73 -21.42 1.33
C ASN A 250 -9.25 -21.31 1.65
N ILE A 251 -9.62 -20.55 2.69
CA ILE A 251 -11.00 -20.43 3.17
C ILE A 251 -11.99 -19.93 2.11
N TYR A 252 -11.53 -19.18 1.14
CA TYR A 252 -12.33 -18.63 0.02
C TYR A 252 -12.52 -19.61 -1.14
N SER A 253 -11.75 -20.69 -1.17
CA SER A 253 -11.83 -21.69 -2.25
C SER A 253 -12.41 -23.02 -1.80
N GLN A 254 -12.26 -23.36 -0.52
CA GLN A 254 -12.76 -24.61 0.07
C GLN A 254 -14.28 -24.59 0.23
N LYS A 255 -14.94 -25.66 -0.23
CA LYS A 255 -16.39 -25.83 -0.04
C LYS A 255 -16.68 -26.34 1.36
N ALA A 256 -17.64 -25.70 2.01
CA ALA A 256 -17.99 -25.98 3.39
C ALA A 256 -19.04 -27.07 3.53
N TYR A 257 -18.92 -27.82 4.62
CA TYR A 257 -20.02 -28.65 5.16
C TYR A 257 -20.95 -27.78 6.01
N TRP A 258 -22.22 -27.93 5.79
CA TRP A 258 -23.31 -27.34 6.58
C TRP A 258 -24.42 -28.37 6.73
N LYS A 259 -24.98 -28.50 7.93
CA LYS A 259 -25.99 -29.56 8.24
C LYS A 259 -25.45 -30.94 7.89
N ASN A 260 -24.17 -31.18 8.15
CA ASN A 260 -23.44 -32.41 7.83
C ASN A 260 -23.45 -32.81 6.34
N LYS A 261 -23.70 -31.86 5.43
CA LYS A 261 -23.65 -32.03 3.97
C LYS A 261 -22.67 -31.07 3.33
N LEU A 262 -21.89 -31.56 2.37
CA LEU A 262 -21.06 -30.71 1.54
C LEU A 262 -21.95 -29.78 0.71
N THR A 263 -21.64 -28.49 0.76
CA THR A 263 -22.33 -27.44 0.00
C THR A 263 -21.52 -26.96 -1.20
N SER A 264 -22.13 -26.14 -2.06
CA SER A 264 -21.40 -25.41 -3.11
C SER A 264 -20.79 -24.10 -2.61
N LYS A 265 -20.99 -23.77 -1.33
CA LYS A 265 -20.61 -22.50 -0.70
C LYS A 265 -19.34 -22.65 0.13
N THR A 266 -18.61 -21.56 0.27
CA THR A 266 -17.48 -21.44 1.21
C THR A 266 -17.98 -21.04 2.60
N ILE A 267 -17.09 -21.09 3.61
CA ILE A 267 -17.41 -20.59 4.95
C ILE A 267 -17.78 -19.10 4.92
N PRO A 268 -17.01 -18.20 4.25
CA PRO A 268 -17.39 -16.80 4.08
C PRO A 268 -18.77 -16.59 3.43
N ASP A 269 -19.12 -17.40 2.40
CA ASP A 269 -20.45 -17.35 1.77
C ASP A 269 -21.56 -17.64 2.76
N LEU A 270 -21.41 -18.70 3.59
CA LEU A 270 -22.38 -19.08 4.59
C LEU A 270 -22.54 -18.01 5.69
N ILE A 271 -21.45 -17.38 6.12
CA ILE A 271 -21.49 -16.29 7.12
C ILE A 271 -22.22 -15.07 6.54
N LYS A 272 -21.89 -14.66 5.32
CA LYS A 272 -22.53 -13.54 4.63
C LYS A 272 -24.03 -13.73 4.45
N GLU A 273 -24.45 -14.96 4.13
CA GLU A 273 -25.85 -15.29 3.89
C GLU A 273 -26.67 -15.39 5.19
N ASN A 274 -26.12 -16.08 6.21
CA ASN A 274 -26.87 -16.40 7.42
C ASN A 274 -26.70 -15.36 8.54
N ARG A 275 -25.64 -14.54 8.52
CA ARG A 275 -25.34 -13.46 9.46
C ARG A 275 -25.56 -13.88 10.93
N PRO A 276 -24.79 -14.86 11.44
CA PRO A 276 -24.98 -15.39 12.77
C PRO A 276 -24.81 -14.32 13.86
N GLU A 277 -25.52 -14.48 15.00
CA GLU A 277 -25.36 -13.58 16.14
C GLU A 277 -23.94 -13.69 16.73
N TYR A 278 -23.45 -14.93 16.90
CA TYR A 278 -22.07 -15.21 17.34
C TYR A 278 -21.41 -16.17 16.38
N ILE A 279 -20.11 -16.00 16.18
CA ILE A 279 -19.26 -16.95 15.47
C ILE A 279 -18.03 -17.30 16.32
N LEU A 280 -17.80 -18.59 16.54
CA LEU A 280 -16.60 -19.14 17.14
C LEU A 280 -15.74 -19.68 16.00
N VAL A 281 -14.58 -19.07 15.78
CA VAL A 281 -13.68 -19.39 14.65
C VAL A 281 -12.54 -20.27 15.13
N SER A 282 -12.39 -21.45 14.52
CA SER A 282 -11.29 -22.40 14.78
C SER A 282 -10.74 -22.91 13.44
N ILE A 283 -9.73 -22.23 12.90
CA ILE A 283 -9.15 -22.52 11.57
C ILE A 283 -7.63 -22.47 11.61
N GLY A 284 -7.01 -23.24 10.73
CA GLY A 284 -5.59 -23.07 10.41
C GLY A 284 -4.66 -24.14 10.96
N PHE A 285 -5.16 -25.15 11.66
CA PHE A 285 -4.32 -26.21 12.23
C PHE A 285 -3.45 -26.91 11.18
N CYS A 286 -4.02 -27.29 10.04
CA CYS A 286 -3.24 -27.88 8.93
C CYS A 286 -2.29 -26.87 8.26
N GLU A 287 -2.58 -25.58 8.29
CA GLU A 287 -1.79 -24.56 7.60
C GLU A 287 -0.45 -24.34 8.29
N ILE A 288 -0.37 -24.57 9.61
CA ILE A 288 0.89 -24.48 10.36
C ILE A 288 2.00 -25.32 9.70
N VAL A 289 1.69 -26.55 9.33
CA VAL A 289 2.66 -27.47 8.74
C VAL A 289 2.73 -27.38 7.22
N SER A 290 1.63 -27.05 6.54
CA SER A 290 1.60 -27.01 5.06
C SER A 290 2.24 -25.76 4.47
N SER A 291 2.17 -24.64 5.18
CA SER A 291 2.72 -23.36 4.73
C SER A 291 3.97 -22.95 5.51
N GLY A 292 3.97 -23.07 6.84
CA GLY A 292 5.03 -22.59 7.71
C GLY A 292 5.29 -21.09 7.63
N ASN A 293 4.46 -20.34 6.87
CA ASN A 293 4.61 -18.91 6.67
C ASN A 293 3.65 -18.15 7.59
N VAL A 294 4.19 -17.70 8.72
CA VAL A 294 3.44 -16.97 9.77
C VAL A 294 2.84 -15.66 9.26
N GLU A 295 3.58 -14.90 8.46
CA GLU A 295 3.10 -13.61 7.95
C GLU A 295 1.91 -13.79 7.01
N LEU A 296 2.00 -14.79 6.14
CA LEU A 296 0.90 -15.13 5.23
C LEU A 296 -0.32 -15.63 6.01
N PHE A 297 -0.12 -16.44 7.05
CA PHE A 297 -1.18 -16.88 7.94
C PHE A 297 -1.90 -15.70 8.59
N ILE A 298 -1.13 -14.78 9.21
CA ILE A 298 -1.68 -13.60 9.88
C ILE A 298 -2.46 -12.74 8.87
N SER A 299 -1.85 -12.39 7.73
CA SER A 299 -2.47 -11.50 6.75
C SER A 299 -3.78 -12.07 6.16
N ASN A 300 -3.81 -13.38 5.88
CA ASN A 300 -5.02 -14.04 5.39
C ASN A 300 -6.08 -14.18 6.49
N TYR A 301 -5.67 -14.41 7.74
CA TYR A 301 -6.60 -14.45 8.87
C TYR A 301 -7.26 -13.09 9.10
N GLU A 302 -6.46 -12.02 9.06
CA GLU A 302 -6.94 -10.63 9.16
C GLU A 302 -7.94 -10.30 8.05
N LYS A 303 -7.61 -10.65 6.80
CA LYS A 303 -8.53 -10.49 5.66
C LYS A 303 -9.86 -11.20 5.89
N PHE A 304 -9.84 -12.42 6.44
CA PHE A 304 -11.06 -13.15 6.75
C PHE A 304 -11.88 -12.44 7.84
N ILE A 305 -11.24 -11.90 8.88
CA ILE A 305 -11.93 -11.13 9.93
C ILE A 305 -12.55 -9.86 9.35
N GLU A 306 -11.81 -9.10 8.54
CA GLU A 306 -12.31 -7.90 7.85
C GLU A 306 -13.52 -8.22 6.96
N ASP A 307 -13.48 -9.34 6.26
CA ASP A 307 -14.60 -9.79 5.42
C ASP A 307 -15.85 -10.11 6.25
N ILE A 308 -15.69 -10.75 7.41
CA ILE A 308 -16.83 -10.99 8.34
C ILE A 308 -17.38 -9.64 8.83
N GLN A 309 -16.52 -8.72 9.28
CA GLN A 309 -16.95 -7.41 9.79
C GLN A 309 -17.69 -6.59 8.72
N ASN A 310 -17.25 -6.66 7.47
CA ASN A 310 -17.87 -5.95 6.35
C ASN A 310 -19.21 -6.57 5.91
N ASN A 311 -19.30 -7.90 5.83
CA ASN A 311 -20.47 -8.59 5.29
C ASN A 311 -21.49 -8.97 6.36
N SER A 312 -21.09 -9.05 7.63
CA SER A 312 -21.93 -9.40 8.79
C SER A 312 -21.59 -8.54 10.02
N PRO A 313 -21.78 -7.20 9.96
CA PRO A 313 -21.25 -6.24 10.94
C PRO A 313 -21.81 -6.40 12.34
N ASN A 314 -22.94 -7.08 12.51
CA ASN A 314 -23.54 -7.34 13.82
C ASN A 314 -23.11 -8.68 14.45
N THR A 315 -22.35 -9.49 13.72
CA THR A 315 -21.82 -10.77 14.21
C THR A 315 -20.73 -10.53 15.24
N LYS A 316 -20.87 -11.09 16.42
CA LYS A 316 -19.85 -11.09 17.47
C LYS A 316 -18.86 -12.21 17.20
N ILE A 317 -17.63 -11.83 16.89
CA ILE A 317 -16.56 -12.76 16.50
C ILE A 317 -15.77 -13.17 17.73
N ILE A 318 -15.61 -14.48 17.92
CA ILE A 318 -14.78 -15.10 18.95
C ILE A 318 -13.73 -15.94 18.22
N LEU A 319 -12.45 -15.66 18.43
CA LEU A 319 -11.38 -16.47 17.91
C LEU A 319 -11.04 -17.56 18.92
N ASN A 320 -11.07 -18.82 18.50
CA ASN A 320 -10.83 -19.96 19.38
C ASN A 320 -9.38 -20.42 19.31
N SER A 321 -8.84 -20.89 20.42
CA SER A 321 -7.54 -21.54 20.45
C SER A 321 -7.51 -22.81 19.60
N MET A 322 -6.38 -23.06 18.94
CA MET A 322 -6.07 -24.37 18.37
C MET A 322 -5.78 -25.37 19.49
N TYR A 323 -6.15 -26.62 19.27
CA TYR A 323 -6.09 -27.65 20.30
C TYR A 323 -4.71 -28.32 20.38
N PRO A 324 -4.34 -28.82 21.56
CA PRO A 324 -3.06 -29.52 21.74
C PRO A 324 -3.06 -30.88 21.08
N VAL A 325 -1.84 -31.39 20.85
CA VAL A 325 -1.60 -32.77 20.38
C VAL A 325 -0.99 -33.63 21.49
N ILE A 326 -1.17 -34.95 21.43
CA ILE A 326 -0.73 -35.88 22.50
C ILE A 326 0.79 -36.03 22.59
N SER A 327 1.56 -35.64 21.55
CA SER A 327 3.01 -35.78 21.50
C SER A 327 3.62 -34.75 20.57
N GLU A 328 4.81 -34.23 20.92
CA GLU A 328 5.61 -33.34 20.08
C GLU A 328 6.13 -34.01 18.81
N THR A 329 6.07 -35.34 18.72
CA THR A 329 6.53 -36.12 17.58
C THR A 329 5.40 -36.86 16.86
N LEU A 330 4.14 -36.45 17.11
CA LEU A 330 2.98 -37.04 16.50
C LEU A 330 3.05 -36.91 14.96
N ARG A 331 3.01 -38.07 14.25
CA ARG A 331 3.01 -38.12 12.78
C ARG A 331 4.13 -37.30 12.11
N GLY A 332 5.25 -37.06 12.78
CA GLY A 332 6.35 -36.29 12.23
C GLY A 332 5.92 -34.86 11.87
N ASN A 333 6.09 -34.47 10.58
CA ASN A 333 5.74 -33.13 10.10
C ASN A 333 4.31 -33.04 9.52
N GLU A 334 3.43 -34.01 9.73
CA GLU A 334 2.05 -33.98 9.20
C GLU A 334 1.07 -33.23 10.10
N VAL A 335 1.39 -33.10 11.37
CA VAL A 335 0.64 -32.32 12.36
C VAL A 335 1.55 -31.38 13.12
N PRO A 336 1.06 -30.19 13.55
CA PRO A 336 1.89 -29.26 14.30
C PRO A 336 2.25 -29.83 15.69
N THR A 337 3.39 -29.39 16.21
CA THR A 337 3.78 -29.62 17.59
C THR A 337 2.98 -28.71 18.53
N ASN A 338 2.95 -29.03 19.84
CA ASN A 338 2.33 -28.13 20.82
C ASN A 338 3.06 -26.79 20.93
N LYS A 339 4.39 -26.78 20.69
CA LYS A 339 5.15 -25.52 20.63
C LYS A 339 4.64 -24.64 19.48
N GLN A 340 4.48 -25.16 18.29
CA GLN A 340 3.91 -24.45 17.13
C GLN A 340 2.47 -24.03 17.38
N THR A 341 1.64 -24.91 17.96
CA THR A 341 0.24 -24.62 18.30
C THR A 341 0.14 -23.45 19.29
N ASN A 342 0.99 -23.42 20.33
CA ASN A 342 1.06 -22.31 21.28
C ASN A 342 1.47 -21.00 20.63
N GLU A 343 2.46 -21.03 19.73
CA GLU A 343 2.90 -19.88 18.94
C GLU A 343 1.76 -19.31 18.10
N TYR A 344 1.06 -20.15 17.35
CA TYR A 344 -0.06 -19.72 16.52
C TYR A 344 -1.26 -19.25 17.36
N ASN A 345 -1.49 -19.83 18.52
CA ASN A 345 -2.49 -19.33 19.49
C ASN A 345 -2.16 -17.90 19.95
N TYR A 346 -0.88 -17.60 20.15
CA TYR A 346 -0.44 -16.23 20.42
C TYR A 346 -0.76 -15.28 19.25
N TYR A 347 -0.51 -15.67 18.00
CA TYR A 347 -0.88 -14.85 16.83
C TYR A 347 -2.38 -14.65 16.71
N ILE A 348 -3.19 -15.69 16.92
CA ILE A 348 -4.65 -15.58 16.87
C ILE A 348 -5.16 -14.62 17.96
N ALA A 349 -4.63 -14.70 19.18
CA ALA A 349 -4.96 -13.77 20.26
C ALA A 349 -4.49 -12.32 19.94
N SER A 350 -3.34 -12.17 19.27
CA SER A 350 -2.85 -10.86 18.78
C SER A 350 -3.80 -10.25 17.74
N ILE A 351 -4.33 -11.07 16.83
CA ILE A 351 -5.35 -10.65 15.86
C ILE A 351 -6.64 -10.22 16.60
N ALA A 352 -7.07 -10.99 17.61
CA ALA A 352 -8.23 -10.62 18.43
C ALA A 352 -8.02 -9.24 19.09
N LYS A 353 -6.84 -8.99 19.67
CA LYS A 353 -6.47 -7.69 20.26
C LYS A 353 -6.51 -6.56 19.22
N LYS A 354 -5.88 -6.76 18.06
CA LYS A 354 -5.79 -5.77 16.97
C LYS A 354 -7.17 -5.33 16.47
N TYR A 355 -8.07 -6.30 16.26
CA TYR A 355 -9.42 -6.06 15.73
C TYR A 355 -10.49 -5.83 16.81
N LYS A 356 -10.08 -5.72 18.10
CA LYS A 356 -10.98 -5.54 19.25
C LYS A 356 -12.04 -6.64 19.35
N LEU A 357 -11.65 -7.86 19.03
CA LEU A 357 -12.44 -9.07 19.14
C LEU A 357 -12.18 -9.78 20.46
N LYS A 358 -12.84 -10.91 20.66
CA LYS A 358 -12.62 -11.80 21.80
C LYS A 358 -11.87 -13.07 21.39
N TYR A 359 -11.00 -13.53 22.28
CA TYR A 359 -10.30 -14.79 22.17
C TYR A 359 -10.81 -15.75 23.26
N LEU A 360 -11.04 -17.01 22.90
CA LEU A 360 -11.44 -18.07 23.81
C LEU A 360 -10.34 -19.13 23.88
N ASP A 361 -9.72 -19.31 25.05
CA ASP A 361 -8.72 -20.36 25.26
C ASP A 361 -9.36 -21.68 25.64
N SER A 362 -10.16 -22.25 24.74
CA SER A 362 -10.80 -23.54 25.03
C SER A 362 -9.84 -24.73 24.97
N ALA A 363 -8.60 -24.55 24.49
CA ALA A 363 -7.55 -25.57 24.53
C ALA A 363 -7.15 -25.94 25.95
N VAL A 364 -7.28 -25.03 26.91
CA VAL A 364 -6.86 -25.25 28.31
C VAL A 364 -7.52 -26.47 28.94
N VAL A 365 -8.82 -26.75 28.63
CA VAL A 365 -9.57 -27.90 29.20
C VAL A 365 -9.20 -29.22 28.54
N LEU A 366 -8.38 -29.20 27.49
CA LEU A 366 -7.93 -30.41 26.80
C LEU A 366 -6.48 -30.76 27.13
N LYS A 367 -5.73 -29.85 27.86
CA LYS A 367 -4.33 -30.05 28.23
C LYS A 367 -4.18 -30.86 29.51
N ASN A 368 -3.13 -31.67 29.57
CA ASN A 368 -2.63 -32.28 30.78
C ASN A 368 -1.55 -31.36 31.44
N ASN A 369 -1.00 -31.79 32.57
CA ASN A 369 0.02 -31.06 33.34
C ASN A 369 1.37 -30.89 32.60
N LYS A 370 1.56 -31.55 31.44
CA LYS A 370 2.74 -31.37 30.57
C LYS A 370 2.46 -30.40 29.41
N GLY A 371 1.27 -29.82 29.33
CA GLY A 371 0.84 -28.96 28.19
C GLY A 371 0.49 -29.73 26.92
N LEU A 372 0.50 -31.08 26.95
CA LEU A 372 0.09 -31.96 25.87
C LEU A 372 -1.42 -32.21 25.93
N ALA A 373 -2.03 -32.67 24.82
CA ALA A 373 -3.41 -33.13 24.88
C ALA A 373 -3.57 -34.30 25.87
N GLU A 374 -4.68 -34.24 26.68
CA GLU A 374 -5.02 -35.29 27.60
C GLU A 374 -5.54 -36.54 26.83
N PRO A 375 -4.86 -37.69 26.88
CA PRO A 375 -5.22 -38.83 26.06
C PRO A 375 -6.66 -39.29 26.27
N THR A 376 -7.23 -39.17 27.49
CA THR A 376 -8.63 -39.55 27.79
C THR A 376 -9.66 -38.64 27.16
N LEU A 377 -9.24 -37.45 26.68
CA LEU A 377 -10.08 -36.45 26.03
C LEU A 377 -9.81 -36.34 24.51
N THR A 378 -8.87 -37.14 24.00
CA THR A 378 -8.38 -37.09 22.63
C THR A 378 -8.80 -38.33 21.86
N ALA A 379 -9.11 -38.20 20.58
CA ALA A 379 -9.40 -39.31 19.68
C ALA A 379 -8.12 -40.09 19.35
N GLU A 380 -8.26 -41.28 18.70
CA GLU A 380 -7.15 -42.14 18.33
C GLU A 380 -6.11 -41.47 17.40
N ASP A 381 -6.54 -40.46 16.66
CA ASP A 381 -5.61 -39.68 15.77
C ASP A 381 -4.64 -38.80 16.54
N GLY A 382 -4.86 -38.53 17.82
CA GLY A 382 -3.96 -37.86 18.73
C GLY A 382 -4.07 -36.33 18.74
N TYR A 383 -5.03 -35.71 18.04
CA TYR A 383 -5.21 -34.26 17.99
C TYR A 383 -6.66 -33.77 17.94
N HIS A 384 -7.62 -34.56 17.49
CA HIS A 384 -9.02 -34.20 17.63
C HIS A 384 -9.52 -34.56 19.03
N PRO A 385 -10.38 -33.73 19.65
CA PRO A 385 -11.05 -34.14 20.88
C PRO A 385 -12.05 -35.27 20.61
N ASN A 386 -12.09 -36.26 21.50
CA ASN A 386 -13.12 -37.27 21.50
C ASN A 386 -14.41 -36.68 22.11
N ILE A 387 -15.50 -37.48 22.22
CA ILE A 387 -16.78 -37.00 22.76
C ILE A 387 -16.65 -36.41 24.18
N ALA A 388 -15.78 -36.98 25.02
CA ALA A 388 -15.55 -36.46 26.38
C ALA A 388 -14.83 -35.09 26.32
N GLY A 389 -13.83 -34.95 25.46
CA GLY A 389 -13.13 -33.68 25.19
C GLY A 389 -14.08 -32.61 24.62
N MET A 390 -14.91 -32.98 23.63
CA MET A 390 -15.92 -32.08 23.06
C MET A 390 -16.88 -31.54 24.12
N LYS A 391 -17.35 -32.38 25.03
CA LYS A 391 -18.23 -31.97 26.13
C LYS A 391 -17.54 -30.98 27.08
N LYS A 392 -16.24 -31.17 27.37
CA LYS A 392 -15.49 -30.21 28.18
C LYS A 392 -15.34 -28.86 27.47
N VAL A 393 -15.07 -28.86 26.17
CA VAL A 393 -15.00 -27.61 25.38
C VAL A 393 -16.38 -26.91 25.39
N ILE A 394 -17.46 -27.62 25.17
CA ILE A 394 -18.81 -27.03 25.21
C ILE A 394 -19.11 -26.43 26.58
N GLN A 395 -18.77 -27.14 27.67
CA GLN A 395 -18.91 -26.59 29.01
C GLN A 395 -18.10 -25.32 29.20
N TYR A 396 -16.87 -25.28 28.68
CA TYR A 396 -16.02 -24.10 28.73
C TYR A 396 -16.63 -22.93 27.96
N VAL A 397 -17.15 -23.15 26.75
CA VAL A 397 -17.84 -22.10 25.95
C VAL A 397 -19.07 -21.57 26.73
N ARG A 398 -19.83 -22.43 27.42
CA ARG A 398 -21.03 -22.04 28.21
C ARG A 398 -20.68 -21.14 29.38
N THR A 399 -19.48 -21.32 29.97
CA THR A 399 -18.99 -20.55 31.13
C THR A 399 -18.05 -19.40 30.76
N HIS A 400 -17.88 -19.10 29.47
CA HIS A 400 -17.05 -18.00 28.96
C HIS A 400 -17.80 -17.17 27.89
N LYS A 401 -18.94 -16.61 28.33
CA LYS A 401 -19.82 -15.86 27.43
C LYS A 401 -19.19 -14.57 26.95
N TYR A 402 -19.42 -14.25 25.69
CA TYR A 402 -19.07 -12.94 25.12
C TYR A 402 -19.78 -11.81 25.89
N LYS A 403 -19.01 -10.93 26.50
CA LYS A 403 -19.48 -9.74 27.22
C LYS A 403 -19.17 -8.48 26.43
#